data_211596ca7a1229c79c7b8e9fe3fb41be
#
_entry.id   211596ca7a1229c79c7b8e9fe3fb41be
#
_cell.length_a   1.000
_cell.length_b   1.000
_cell.length_c   1.000
_cell.angle_alpha   90.00
_cell.angle_beta   90.00
_cell.angle_gamma   90.00
#
_symmetry.space_group_name_H-M   'P 1'
#
loop_
_entity.id
_entity.type
_entity.pdbx_description
1 polymer ?
#
loop_
_entity_poly.entity_id
_entity_poly.type
_entity_poly.pdbx_seq_one_letter_code
_entity_poly.pdbx_strand_id
1 'polypeptide(L)'
;MERRDVEAGLLLLGELEYLARVTWGEDYPVDRQALSNTSKYSHLMREVMRWPIWLTLLIICLDLAILLAIWASLGNQATLVTAIILTASTIYFYYVTSLTLELTTERLRAGRANIEVKYLGKIEVLSKEDMLFHRGAGINPQAYLALRFWIKRGLKIEIADPRDPTPFWLISSKNPERFLERLTP
;
A
#
# COMPACT_ATOMS: atom_id res chain seq x y z
N MET A 1 6.44 -10.70 -21.11
CA MET A 1 6.21 -10.72 -19.67
C MET A 1 4.79 -11.18 -19.33
N GLU A 2 3.84 -10.90 -20.20
CA GLU A 2 2.40 -11.20 -20.08
C GLU A 2 2.04 -12.71 -20.10
N ARG A 3 2.78 -13.56 -20.82
CA ARG A 3 2.52 -15.01 -20.88
C ARG A 3 2.76 -15.72 -19.55
N ARG A 4 3.78 -15.35 -18.79
CA ARG A 4 4.09 -15.97 -17.49
C ARG A 4 3.05 -15.68 -16.41
N ASP A 5 2.47 -14.49 -16.44
CA ASP A 5 1.48 -14.07 -15.44
C ASP A 5 0.13 -14.77 -15.69
N VAL A 6 -0.22 -15.04 -16.95
CA VAL A 6 -1.41 -15.82 -17.33
C VAL A 6 -1.22 -17.30 -16.99
N GLU A 7 -0.04 -17.87 -17.23
CA GLU A 7 0.27 -19.26 -16.88
C GLU A 7 0.30 -19.46 -15.35
N ALA A 8 0.84 -18.52 -14.60
CA ALA A 8 0.82 -18.55 -13.13
C ALA A 8 -0.62 -18.43 -12.58
N GLY A 9 -1.47 -17.60 -13.19
CA GLY A 9 -2.88 -17.50 -12.85
C GLY A 9 -3.66 -18.78 -13.13
N LEU A 10 -3.40 -19.44 -14.24
CA LEU A 10 -4.03 -20.71 -14.59
C LEU A 10 -3.59 -21.87 -13.69
N LEU A 11 -2.32 -21.89 -13.28
CA LEU A 11 -1.79 -22.89 -12.33
C LEU A 11 -2.42 -22.72 -10.95
N LEU A 12 -2.55 -21.48 -10.45
CA LEU A 12 -3.21 -21.19 -9.17
C LEU A 12 -4.69 -21.56 -9.18
N LEU A 13 -5.40 -21.34 -10.30
CA LEU A 13 -6.79 -21.74 -10.46
C LEU A 13 -6.93 -23.28 -10.43
N GLY A 14 -6.02 -24.00 -11.06
CA GLY A 14 -5.99 -25.46 -11.03
C GLY A 14 -5.73 -26.01 -9.63
N GLU A 15 -4.82 -25.43 -8.88
CA GLU A 15 -4.55 -25.82 -7.49
C GLU A 15 -5.74 -25.52 -6.56
N LEU A 16 -6.40 -24.38 -6.71
CA LEU A 16 -7.59 -24.04 -5.93
C LEU A 16 -8.78 -24.96 -6.23
N GLU A 17 -8.98 -25.31 -7.50
CA GLU A 17 -10.00 -26.28 -7.91
C GLU A 17 -9.70 -27.68 -7.34
N TYR A 18 -8.44 -28.10 -7.38
CA TYR A 18 -7.98 -29.36 -6.79
C TYR A 18 -8.19 -29.40 -5.27
N LEU A 19 -7.78 -28.35 -4.57
CA LEU A 19 -7.97 -28.24 -3.11
C LEU A 19 -9.45 -28.20 -2.72
N ALA A 20 -10.30 -27.53 -3.48
CA ALA A 20 -11.74 -27.50 -3.24
C ALA A 20 -12.34 -28.92 -3.38
N ARG A 21 -11.98 -29.68 -4.42
CA ARG A 21 -12.44 -31.05 -4.62
C ARG A 21 -11.94 -32.02 -3.55
N VAL A 22 -10.69 -31.86 -3.11
CA VAL A 22 -10.11 -32.71 -2.05
C VAL A 22 -10.76 -32.40 -0.69
N THR A 23 -11.13 -31.14 -0.43
CA THR A 23 -11.64 -30.72 0.90
C THR A 23 -13.14 -30.94 1.03
N TRP A 24 -13.92 -30.76 -0.05
CA TRP A 24 -15.40 -30.78 -0.01
C TRP A 24 -16.05 -31.84 -0.89
N GLY A 25 -15.26 -32.69 -1.57
CA GLY A 25 -15.72 -33.81 -2.42
C GLY A 25 -15.78 -33.48 -3.91
N GLU A 26 -15.80 -34.53 -4.75
CA GLU A 26 -15.79 -34.41 -6.21
C GLU A 26 -17.03 -33.68 -6.80
N ASP A 27 -18.15 -33.73 -6.09
CA ASP A 27 -19.42 -33.11 -6.52
C ASP A 27 -19.59 -31.68 -6.04
N TYR A 28 -18.57 -31.06 -5.42
CA TYR A 28 -18.66 -29.66 -5.01
C TYR A 28 -18.78 -28.75 -6.23
N PRO A 29 -19.89 -28.00 -6.37
CA PRO A 29 -20.09 -27.14 -7.53
C PRO A 29 -19.09 -25.97 -7.48
N VAL A 30 -17.98 -26.14 -8.18
CA VAL A 30 -17.01 -25.08 -8.35
C VAL A 30 -17.62 -24.04 -9.29
N ASP A 31 -18.04 -22.91 -8.75
CA ASP A 31 -18.55 -21.81 -9.54
C ASP A 31 -17.39 -21.19 -10.34
N ARG A 32 -17.26 -21.68 -11.59
CA ARG A 32 -16.25 -21.17 -12.54
C ARG A 32 -16.42 -19.68 -12.83
N GLN A 33 -17.61 -19.11 -12.66
CA GLN A 33 -17.83 -17.66 -12.79
C GLN A 33 -17.26 -16.93 -11.58
N ALA A 34 -17.37 -17.47 -10.37
CA ALA A 34 -16.72 -16.90 -9.19
C ALA A 34 -15.20 -16.95 -9.32
N LEU A 35 -14.63 -18.06 -9.82
CA LEU A 35 -13.20 -18.20 -10.08
C LEU A 35 -12.72 -17.28 -11.22
N SER A 36 -13.51 -17.13 -12.29
CA SER A 36 -13.19 -16.20 -13.38
C SER A 36 -13.31 -14.74 -12.94
N ASN A 37 -14.23 -14.42 -12.03
CA ASN A 37 -14.34 -13.11 -11.42
C ASN A 37 -13.14 -12.83 -10.49
N THR A 38 -12.62 -13.82 -9.79
CA THR A 38 -11.38 -13.66 -8.99
C THR A 38 -10.17 -13.40 -9.89
N SER A 39 -10.11 -14.03 -11.07
CA SER A 39 -9.10 -13.73 -12.10
C SER A 39 -9.27 -12.36 -12.75
N LYS A 40 -10.48 -11.80 -12.77
CA LYS A 40 -10.79 -10.47 -13.29
C LYS A 40 -10.22 -9.34 -12.40
N TYR A 41 -9.95 -9.65 -11.14
CA TYR A 41 -9.22 -8.77 -10.21
C TYR A 41 -7.70 -9.01 -10.27
N SER A 42 -7.16 -9.31 -11.46
CA SER A 42 -5.73 -9.37 -11.65
C SER A 42 -5.12 -8.03 -11.21
N HIS A 43 -4.33 -8.06 -10.15
CA HIS A 43 -3.60 -6.89 -9.69
C HIS A 43 -2.64 -6.47 -10.80
N LEU A 44 -2.98 -5.42 -11.52
CA LEU A 44 -2.11 -4.86 -12.56
C LEU A 44 -0.80 -4.38 -11.93
N MET A 45 -0.89 -3.82 -10.72
CA MET A 45 0.25 -3.34 -9.96
C MET A 45 -0.07 -3.25 -8.47
N ARG A 46 0.88 -3.70 -7.64
CA ARG A 46 0.83 -3.50 -6.19
C ARG A 46 2.16 -2.96 -5.70
N GLU A 47 2.12 -1.84 -5.03
CA GLU A 47 3.28 -1.21 -4.42
C GLU A 47 3.07 -1.04 -2.91
N VAL A 48 3.97 -1.61 -2.12
CA VAL A 48 3.94 -1.46 -0.65
C VAL A 48 5.08 -0.55 -0.22
N MET A 49 4.73 0.54 0.41
CA MET A 49 5.65 1.55 0.89
C MET A 49 5.93 1.33 2.37
N ARG A 50 6.95 0.53 2.65
CA ARG A 50 7.46 0.25 4.00
C ARG A 50 8.51 1.28 4.42
N TRP A 51 8.86 1.28 5.67
CA TRP A 51 9.95 2.09 6.21
C TRP A 51 11.27 1.78 5.48
N PRO A 52 12.05 2.80 5.14
CA PRO A 52 13.40 2.57 4.65
C PRO A 52 14.30 2.06 5.79
N ILE A 53 15.35 1.32 5.44
CA ILE A 53 16.26 0.69 6.40
C ILE A 53 16.84 1.72 7.37
N TRP A 54 17.23 2.90 6.88
CA TRP A 54 17.81 3.95 7.73
C TRP A 54 16.85 4.43 8.84
N LEU A 55 15.54 4.52 8.54
CA LEU A 55 14.52 4.91 9.52
C LEU A 55 14.31 3.81 10.55
N THR A 56 14.28 2.57 10.13
CA THR A 56 14.19 1.42 11.04
C THR A 56 15.38 1.37 11.99
N LEU A 57 16.60 1.55 11.48
CA LEU A 57 17.81 1.60 12.29
C LEU A 57 17.80 2.77 13.27
N LEU A 58 17.34 3.95 12.84
CA LEU A 58 17.21 5.12 13.70
C LEU A 58 16.26 4.86 14.88
N ILE A 59 15.10 4.25 14.61
CA ILE A 59 14.13 3.91 15.66
C ILE A 59 14.70 2.88 16.63
N ILE A 60 15.33 1.82 16.12
CA ILE A 60 15.99 0.83 16.98
C ILE A 60 17.06 1.46 17.86
N CYS A 61 17.89 2.34 17.31
CA CYS A 61 18.92 3.04 18.07
C CYS A 61 18.31 3.92 19.17
N LEU A 62 17.20 4.61 18.87
CA LEU A 62 16.47 5.42 19.84
C LEU A 62 15.85 4.57 20.94
N ASP A 63 15.21 3.45 20.59
CA ASP A 63 14.63 2.50 21.55
C ASP A 63 15.71 1.94 22.50
N LEU A 64 16.89 1.57 21.96
CA LEU A 64 18.01 1.11 22.76
C LEU A 64 18.55 2.19 23.71
N ALA A 65 18.63 3.44 23.26
CA ALA A 65 19.07 4.54 24.11
C ALA A 65 18.08 4.79 25.27
N ILE A 66 16.77 4.70 25.01
CA ILE A 66 15.73 4.81 26.04
C ILE A 66 15.86 3.65 27.03
N LEU A 67 16.02 2.41 26.55
CA LEU A 67 16.18 1.25 27.42
C LEU A 67 17.40 1.34 28.32
N LEU A 68 18.51 1.83 27.78
CA LEU A 68 19.74 2.03 28.54
C LEU A 68 19.55 3.08 29.67
N ALA A 69 18.87 4.18 29.34
CA ALA A 69 18.56 5.23 30.33
C ALA A 69 17.64 4.74 31.44
N ILE A 70 16.61 3.95 31.11
CA ILE A 70 15.67 3.36 32.06
C ILE A 70 16.40 2.32 32.95
N TRP A 71 17.23 1.49 32.33
CA TRP A 71 18.02 0.49 33.07
C TRP A 71 18.94 1.13 34.11
N ALA A 72 19.66 2.18 33.73
CA ALA A 72 20.55 2.90 34.59
C ALA A 72 19.84 3.62 35.77
N SER A 73 18.57 4.01 35.60
CA SER A 73 17.83 4.81 36.58
C SER A 73 16.87 3.98 37.43
N LEU A 74 16.17 3.02 36.85
CA LEU A 74 15.04 2.30 37.47
C LEU A 74 15.25 0.78 37.60
N GLY A 75 16.35 0.24 37.06
CA GLY A 75 16.73 -1.16 37.14
C GLY A 75 15.95 -2.11 36.20
N ASN A 76 16.17 -3.42 36.40
CA ASN A 76 15.79 -4.45 35.43
C ASN A 76 14.27 -4.58 35.17
N GLN A 77 13.44 -4.47 36.23
CA GLN A 77 11.98 -4.66 36.06
C GLN A 77 11.35 -3.56 35.23
N ALA A 78 11.70 -2.29 35.47
CA ALA A 78 11.22 -1.17 34.69
C ALA A 78 11.68 -1.26 33.21
N THR A 79 12.93 -1.68 33.02
CA THR A 79 13.49 -1.88 31.66
C THR A 79 12.73 -2.95 30.92
N LEU A 80 12.38 -4.08 31.53
CA LEU A 80 11.62 -5.14 30.86
C LEU A 80 10.24 -4.66 30.42
N VAL A 81 9.51 -3.96 31.29
CA VAL A 81 8.20 -3.40 30.97
C VAL A 81 8.31 -2.38 29.81
N THR A 82 9.30 -1.49 29.89
CA THR A 82 9.54 -0.49 28.84
C THR A 82 9.91 -1.15 27.51
N ALA A 83 10.72 -2.20 27.52
CA ALA A 83 11.09 -2.94 26.31
C ALA A 83 9.86 -3.55 25.61
N ILE A 84 8.94 -4.14 26.36
CA ILE A 84 7.70 -4.69 25.81
C ILE A 84 6.86 -3.58 25.18
N ILE A 85 6.68 -2.45 25.86
CA ILE A 85 5.89 -1.31 25.36
C ILE A 85 6.51 -0.73 24.09
N LEU A 86 7.82 -0.47 24.07
CA LEU A 86 8.52 0.09 22.92
C LEU A 86 8.42 -0.86 21.71
N THR A 87 8.70 -2.15 21.92
CA THR A 87 8.61 -3.15 20.85
C THR A 87 7.20 -3.23 20.26
N ALA A 88 6.18 -3.32 21.11
CA ALA A 88 4.79 -3.36 20.68
C ALA A 88 4.40 -2.08 19.91
N SER A 89 4.82 -0.92 20.41
CA SER A 89 4.61 0.39 19.79
C SER A 89 5.26 0.47 18.40
N THR A 90 6.53 0.08 18.30
CA THR A 90 7.27 0.11 17.02
C THR A 90 6.64 -0.81 15.99
N ILE A 91 6.22 -2.03 16.38
CA ILE A 91 5.50 -2.96 15.51
C ILE A 91 4.17 -2.34 15.06
N TYR A 92 3.39 -1.80 15.98
CA TYR A 92 2.11 -1.15 15.66
C TYR A 92 2.28 -0.01 14.66
N PHE A 93 3.22 0.92 14.91
CA PHE A 93 3.49 2.03 14.01
C PHE A 93 4.02 1.59 12.65
N TYR A 94 4.84 0.54 12.60
CA TYR A 94 5.32 -0.03 11.35
C TYR A 94 4.16 -0.47 10.45
N TYR A 95 3.17 -1.17 10.98
CA TYR A 95 2.01 -1.62 10.21
C TYR A 95 1.06 -0.48 9.85
N VAL A 96 0.75 0.41 10.79
CA VAL A 96 -0.19 1.53 10.57
C VAL A 96 0.35 2.54 9.56
N THR A 97 1.67 2.76 9.56
CA THR A 97 2.30 3.72 8.62
C THR A 97 2.66 3.11 7.27
N SER A 98 2.54 1.81 7.09
CA SER A 98 2.71 1.19 5.77
C SER A 98 1.58 1.64 4.83
N LEU A 99 1.95 2.12 3.64
CA LEU A 99 0.99 2.51 2.60
C LEU A 99 1.02 1.48 1.49
N THR A 100 -0.15 0.94 1.16
CA THR A 100 -0.31 0.05 0.02
C THR A 100 -1.03 0.80 -1.09
N LEU A 101 -0.43 0.80 -2.27
CA LEU A 101 -1.01 1.29 -3.50
C LEU A 101 -1.28 0.09 -4.41
N GLU A 102 -2.54 -0.15 -4.72
CA GLU A 102 -2.99 -1.28 -5.53
C GLU A 102 -3.79 -0.76 -6.72
N LEU A 103 -3.37 -1.17 -7.90
CA LEU A 103 -4.10 -0.94 -9.14
C LEU A 103 -4.64 -2.26 -9.66
N THR A 104 -5.96 -2.33 -9.80
CA THR A 104 -6.65 -3.40 -10.51
C THR A 104 -7.25 -2.84 -11.81
N THR A 105 -7.78 -3.70 -12.66
CA THR A 105 -8.45 -3.28 -13.91
C THR A 105 -9.61 -2.31 -13.66
N GLU A 106 -10.28 -2.41 -12.51
CA GLU A 106 -11.49 -1.65 -12.22
C GLU A 106 -11.28 -0.55 -11.19
N ARG A 107 -10.29 -0.70 -10.30
CA ARG A 107 -10.15 0.14 -9.10
C ARG A 107 -8.71 0.51 -8.80
N LEU A 108 -8.53 1.73 -8.34
CA LEU A 108 -7.31 2.23 -7.72
C LEU A 108 -7.53 2.35 -6.20
N ARG A 109 -6.71 1.66 -5.43
CA ARG A 109 -6.70 1.75 -3.96
C ARG A 109 -5.41 2.38 -3.47
N ALA A 110 -5.52 3.43 -2.68
CA ALA A 110 -4.39 4.11 -2.06
C ALA A 110 -4.61 4.18 -0.54
N GLY A 111 -4.04 3.22 0.19
CA GLY A 111 -4.25 3.09 1.62
C GLY A 111 -5.71 2.79 1.96
N ARG A 112 -6.42 3.79 2.54
CA ARG A 112 -7.83 3.66 2.93
C ARG A 112 -8.81 4.07 1.82
N ALA A 113 -8.37 4.89 0.89
CA ALA A 113 -9.20 5.36 -0.21
C ALA A 113 -9.25 4.33 -1.34
N ASN A 114 -10.39 4.26 -2.01
CA ASN A 114 -10.66 3.34 -3.10
C ASN A 114 -11.57 4.03 -4.12
N ILE A 115 -11.18 4.05 -5.39
CA ILE A 115 -11.93 4.68 -6.48
C ILE A 115 -11.93 3.77 -7.71
N GLU A 116 -13.02 3.82 -8.48
CA GLU A 116 -13.08 3.13 -9.77
C GLU A 116 -12.25 3.88 -10.82
N VAL A 117 -11.53 3.14 -11.65
CA VAL A 117 -10.61 3.70 -12.67
C VAL A 117 -11.35 4.64 -13.64
N LYS A 118 -12.64 4.42 -13.91
CA LYS A 118 -13.45 5.29 -14.77
C LYS A 118 -13.63 6.72 -14.27
N TYR A 119 -13.43 6.94 -12.94
CA TYR A 119 -13.53 8.27 -12.33
C TYR A 119 -12.17 8.96 -12.15
N LEU A 120 -11.10 8.34 -12.65
CA LEU A 120 -9.79 8.98 -12.68
C LEU A 120 -9.75 9.98 -13.83
N GLY A 121 -9.43 11.22 -13.50
CA GLY A 121 -9.18 12.27 -14.47
C GLY A 121 -7.73 12.30 -14.93
N LYS A 122 -7.17 13.49 -15.05
CA LYS A 122 -5.78 13.69 -15.46
C LYS A 122 -4.82 13.14 -14.39
N ILE A 123 -3.82 12.39 -14.84
CA ILE A 123 -2.78 11.82 -14.00
C ILE A 123 -1.46 12.50 -14.33
N GLU A 124 -0.81 13.06 -13.32
CA GLU A 124 0.47 13.75 -13.43
C GLU A 124 1.51 13.06 -12.55
N VAL A 125 2.66 12.75 -13.14
CA VAL A 125 3.84 12.31 -12.39
C VAL A 125 4.49 13.55 -11.79
N LEU A 126 4.66 13.53 -10.47
CA LEU A 126 5.26 14.64 -9.74
C LEU A 126 6.73 14.37 -9.44
N SER A 127 7.56 15.35 -9.73
CA SER A 127 8.97 15.40 -9.33
C SER A 127 9.11 15.56 -7.81
N LYS A 128 10.34 15.54 -7.32
CA LYS A 128 10.63 15.82 -5.91
C LYS A 128 10.22 17.24 -5.53
N GLU A 129 10.48 18.19 -6.41
CA GLU A 129 10.21 19.62 -6.24
C GLU A 129 8.70 19.87 -6.18
N ASP A 130 7.93 19.28 -7.12
CA ASP A 130 6.49 19.40 -7.17
C ASP A 130 5.82 18.75 -5.95
N MET A 131 6.31 17.57 -5.53
CA MET A 131 5.83 16.92 -4.30
C MET A 131 6.11 17.76 -3.07
N LEU A 132 7.26 18.43 -2.99
CA LEU A 132 7.58 19.33 -1.88
C LEU A 132 6.65 20.54 -1.86
N PHE A 133 6.39 21.15 -3.02
CA PHE A 133 5.44 22.25 -3.16
C PHE A 133 4.04 21.85 -2.69
N HIS A 134 3.51 20.73 -3.19
CA HIS A 134 2.16 20.26 -2.82
C HIS A 134 2.03 19.77 -1.37
N ARG A 135 3.15 19.44 -0.71
CA ARG A 135 3.17 19.10 0.73
C ARG A 135 3.25 20.34 1.63
N GLY A 136 3.70 21.47 1.07
CA GLY A 136 3.94 22.71 1.79
C GLY A 136 3.07 23.85 1.27
N ALA A 137 3.67 24.79 0.55
CA ALA A 137 3.01 26.03 0.12
C ALA A 137 1.77 25.81 -0.79
N GLY A 138 1.76 24.72 -1.57
CA GLY A 138 0.66 24.36 -2.47
C GLY A 138 -0.31 23.33 -1.90
N ILE A 139 -0.35 23.14 -0.57
CA ILE A 139 -1.24 22.17 0.04
C ILE A 139 -2.71 22.55 -0.17
N ASN A 140 -3.50 21.61 -0.64
CA ASN A 140 -4.95 21.76 -0.74
C ASN A 140 -5.62 20.90 0.36
N PRO A 141 -6.32 21.52 1.33
CA PRO A 141 -6.97 20.80 2.42
C PRO A 141 -8.08 19.83 1.96
N GLN A 142 -8.66 20.05 0.77
CA GLN A 142 -9.70 19.20 0.21
C GLN A 142 -9.13 17.98 -0.55
N ALA A 143 -7.82 17.96 -0.82
CA ALA A 143 -7.17 16.86 -1.52
C ALA A 143 -6.97 15.65 -0.59
N TYR A 144 -7.10 14.44 -1.14
CA TYR A 144 -6.72 13.24 -0.42
C TYR A 144 -5.20 13.04 -0.46
N LEU A 145 -4.58 12.95 0.71
CA LEU A 145 -3.13 12.88 0.86
C LEU A 145 -2.70 11.48 1.33
N ALA A 146 -2.21 10.66 0.41
CA ALA A 146 -1.60 9.36 0.69
C ALA A 146 -0.06 9.47 0.61
N LEU A 147 0.53 10.21 1.53
CA LEU A 147 1.92 10.62 1.48
C LEU A 147 2.80 9.83 2.45
N ARG A 148 4.06 9.60 2.02
CA ARG A 148 5.13 9.10 2.88
C ARG A 148 6.33 10.01 2.75
N PHE A 149 6.81 10.57 3.88
CA PHE A 149 7.86 11.60 3.88
C PHE A 149 9.20 11.09 3.33
N TRP A 150 9.44 9.78 3.40
CA TRP A 150 10.64 9.16 2.87
C TRP A 150 10.59 8.86 1.37
N ILE A 151 9.43 9.06 0.73
CA ILE A 151 9.26 8.93 -0.72
C ILE A 151 9.12 10.32 -1.31
N LYS A 152 10.04 10.65 -2.21
CA LYS A 152 10.19 12.00 -2.75
C LYS A 152 9.35 12.27 -3.99
N ARG A 153 8.90 11.22 -4.69
CA ARG A 153 8.14 11.29 -5.95
C ARG A 153 6.73 10.75 -5.74
N GLY A 154 5.85 11.03 -6.68
CA GLY A 154 4.48 10.57 -6.57
C GLY A 154 3.63 10.86 -7.78
N LEU A 155 2.32 10.70 -7.57
CA LEU A 155 1.27 10.93 -8.54
C LEU A 155 0.28 11.95 -7.99
N LYS A 156 -0.14 12.86 -8.85
CA LYS A 156 -1.34 13.67 -8.64
C LYS A 156 -2.40 13.15 -9.61
N ILE A 157 -3.53 12.75 -9.09
CA ILE A 157 -4.62 12.12 -9.84
C ILE A 157 -5.87 12.96 -9.61
N GLU A 158 -6.39 13.59 -10.64
CA GLU A 158 -7.65 14.33 -10.58
C GLU A 158 -8.82 13.36 -10.44
N ILE A 159 -9.81 13.73 -9.64
CA ILE A 159 -11.00 12.93 -9.42
C ILE A 159 -12.17 13.53 -10.20
N ALA A 160 -12.77 12.71 -11.05
CA ALA A 160 -13.91 13.07 -11.89
C ALA A 160 -15.23 12.44 -11.42
N ASP A 161 -15.32 11.95 -10.17
CA ASP A 161 -16.57 11.44 -9.58
C ASP A 161 -17.42 12.64 -9.09
N PRO A 162 -18.62 12.86 -9.68
CA PRO A 162 -19.50 13.96 -9.25
C PRO A 162 -19.96 13.87 -7.79
N ARG A 163 -19.83 12.70 -7.17
CA ARG A 163 -20.27 12.44 -5.78
C ARG A 163 -19.14 12.66 -4.77
N ASP A 164 -17.90 12.74 -5.22
CA ASP A 164 -16.72 12.94 -4.36
C ASP A 164 -16.27 14.41 -4.46
N PRO A 165 -16.33 15.18 -3.36
CA PRO A 165 -15.87 16.57 -3.38
C PRO A 165 -14.34 16.71 -3.44
N THR A 166 -13.61 15.60 -3.41
CA THR A 166 -12.14 15.59 -3.45
C THR A 166 -11.64 15.99 -4.85
N PRO A 167 -10.90 17.10 -5.01
CA PRO A 167 -10.48 17.54 -6.33
C PRO A 167 -9.39 16.67 -6.93
N PHE A 168 -8.49 16.16 -6.11
CA PHE A 168 -7.42 15.26 -6.56
C PHE A 168 -6.85 14.45 -5.40
N TRP A 169 -6.19 13.35 -5.76
CA TRP A 169 -5.38 12.55 -4.85
C TRP A 169 -3.90 12.85 -5.06
N LEU A 170 -3.17 13.03 -3.97
CA LEU A 170 -1.72 13.14 -3.97
C LEU A 170 -1.13 11.90 -3.30
N ILE A 171 -0.47 11.06 -4.10
CA ILE A 171 -0.03 9.73 -3.69
C ILE A 171 1.48 9.64 -3.83
N SER A 172 2.20 9.24 -2.76
CA SER A 172 3.60 8.86 -2.88
C SER A 172 3.74 7.56 -3.65
N SER A 173 4.69 7.47 -4.57
CA SER A 173 5.05 6.25 -5.30
C SER A 173 6.56 6.19 -5.53
N LYS A 174 7.13 4.98 -5.52
CA LYS A 174 8.54 4.73 -5.87
C LYS A 174 8.72 4.70 -7.38
N ASN A 175 7.70 4.24 -8.11
CA ASN A 175 7.71 4.08 -9.56
C ASN A 175 6.44 4.69 -10.19
N PRO A 176 6.25 6.02 -10.10
CA PRO A 176 5.02 6.65 -10.56
C PRO A 176 4.81 6.52 -12.07
N GLU A 177 5.88 6.42 -12.86
CA GLU A 177 5.82 6.26 -14.31
C GLU A 177 5.12 4.94 -14.70
N ARG A 178 5.42 3.85 -13.97
CA ARG A 178 4.77 2.55 -14.21
C ARG A 178 3.27 2.57 -13.94
N PHE A 179 2.82 3.39 -13.00
CA PHE A 179 1.38 3.59 -12.77
C PHE A 179 0.76 4.36 -13.93
N LEU A 180 1.42 5.41 -14.43
CA LEU A 180 0.95 6.17 -15.57
C LEU A 180 0.82 5.28 -16.82
N GLU A 181 1.85 4.49 -17.15
CA GLU A 181 1.85 3.56 -18.29
C GLU A 181 0.74 2.51 -18.23
N ARG A 182 0.31 2.11 -17.04
CA ARG A 182 -0.75 1.11 -16.84
C ARG A 182 -2.16 1.70 -16.82
N LEU A 183 -2.28 2.99 -16.55
CA LEU A 183 -3.55 3.70 -16.47
C LEU A 183 -3.88 4.44 -17.78
N THR A 184 -2.87 4.75 -18.60
CA THR A 184 -3.05 5.26 -19.96
C THR A 184 -2.95 4.10 -20.93
N PRO A 185 -4.04 3.75 -21.65
CA PRO A 185 -4.08 2.67 -22.64
C PRO A 185 -3.18 2.95 -23.85
#